data_22dbf5be8bb79848ed2a053f05520b1a
#
_entry.id   22dbf5be8bb79848ed2a053f05520b1a
#
_cell.length_a   1.000
_cell.length_b   1.000
_cell.length_c   1.000
_cell.angle_alpha   90.00
_cell.angle_beta   90.00
_cell.angle_gamma   90.00
#
_symmetry.space_group_name_H-M   'P 1'
#
loop_
_entity.id
_entity.type
_entity.pdbx_description
1 polymer ?
#
loop_
_entity_poly.entity_id
_entity_poly.type
_entity_poly.pdbx_seq_one_letter_code
_entity_poly.pdbx_strand_id
1 'polypeptide(L)'
;MNIPQVKTSVAPRELQRVLAEGGPCQLLDVRTPAEFAAAHVPGAKLVPLDDLDPASFARQRGAEEIPIYVLCQSGGRARKAIERLERAGVRNCVLVEGGTQGWIDAGLPVNRGQSNVLPLMRQVQITVGFISASGAVLALAVNPLFALVPLVMGCGLLFAGITGTCGLALLLAKMPWNRARICGSCCESKVKAAS
;
A
#
# COMPACT_ATOMS: atom_id res chain seq x y z
N MET A 1 39.67 12.06 10.49
CA MET A 1 38.69 11.33 9.68
C MET A 1 37.31 11.72 10.17
N ASN A 2 36.61 12.55 9.40
CA ASN A 2 35.27 13.01 9.75
C ASN A 2 34.30 11.89 9.35
N ILE A 3 33.81 11.12 10.33
CA ILE A 3 32.74 10.15 10.10
C ILE A 3 31.48 10.99 9.82
N PRO A 4 30.88 10.91 8.61
CA PRO A 4 29.64 11.63 8.36
C PRO A 4 28.60 11.15 9.34
N GLN A 5 28.04 12.06 10.12
CA GLN A 5 26.91 11.81 11.01
C GLN A 5 25.78 11.24 10.13
N VAL A 6 25.49 9.95 10.26
CA VAL A 6 24.39 9.29 9.55
C VAL A 6 23.11 9.97 10.02
N LYS A 7 22.50 10.79 9.16
CA LYS A 7 21.20 11.41 9.45
C LYS A 7 20.21 10.30 9.74
N THR A 8 19.65 10.30 10.93
CA THR A 8 18.63 9.32 11.35
C THR A 8 17.31 9.51 10.58
N SER A 9 17.10 10.68 9.95
CA SER A 9 15.93 10.97 9.11
C SER A 9 16.28 11.92 7.96
N VAL A 10 15.48 11.91 6.92
CA VAL A 10 15.61 12.74 5.73
C VAL A 10 14.25 13.27 5.28
N ALA A 11 14.19 14.53 4.87
CA ALA A 11 12.99 15.12 4.29
C ALA A 11 12.75 14.58 2.85
N PRO A 12 11.48 14.47 2.40
CA PRO A 12 11.15 13.95 1.07
C PRO A 12 11.87 14.67 -0.08
N ARG A 13 11.97 16.00 -0.03
CA ARG A 13 12.66 16.78 -1.08
C ARG A 13 14.17 16.56 -1.11
N GLU A 14 14.77 16.31 0.04
CA GLU A 14 16.20 16.00 0.13
C GLU A 14 16.49 14.61 -0.45
N LEU A 15 15.66 13.62 -0.11
CA LEU A 15 15.73 12.29 -0.71
C LEU A 15 15.55 12.35 -2.23
N GLN A 16 14.63 13.17 -2.73
CA GLN A 16 14.44 13.36 -4.17
C GLN A 16 15.72 13.85 -4.86
N ARG A 17 16.49 14.74 -4.24
CA ARG A 17 17.79 15.20 -4.77
C ARG A 17 18.79 14.06 -4.82
N VAL A 18 18.91 13.27 -3.74
CA VAL A 18 19.80 12.10 -3.70
C VAL A 18 19.47 11.12 -4.82
N LEU A 19 18.18 10.87 -5.06
CA LEU A 19 17.72 9.99 -6.13
C LEU A 19 18.02 10.55 -7.53
N ALA A 20 17.90 11.87 -7.70
CA ALA A 20 18.20 12.55 -8.97
C ALA A 20 19.69 12.56 -9.29
N GLU A 21 20.56 12.61 -8.29
CA GLU A 21 22.02 12.55 -8.41
C GLU A 21 22.52 11.13 -8.76
N GLY A 22 21.66 10.12 -8.69
CA GLY A 22 21.99 8.74 -9.10
C GLY A 22 22.94 8.03 -8.15
N GLY A 23 23.09 8.50 -6.92
CA GLY A 23 23.90 7.84 -5.89
C GLY A 23 23.35 6.45 -5.53
N PRO A 24 24.24 5.50 -5.15
CA PRO A 24 23.80 4.18 -4.72
C PRO A 24 22.94 4.30 -3.46
N CYS A 25 21.66 3.96 -3.55
CA CYS A 25 20.74 3.97 -2.44
C CYS A 25 19.68 2.89 -2.61
N GLN A 26 19.13 2.40 -1.51
CA GLN A 26 18.02 1.45 -1.51
C GLN A 26 16.80 2.08 -0.86
N LEU A 27 15.68 2.08 -1.58
CA LEU A 27 14.39 2.49 -1.02
C LEU A 27 13.59 1.28 -0.59
N LEU A 28 13.17 1.26 0.65
CA LEU A 28 12.40 0.18 1.26
C LEU A 28 11.04 0.68 1.72
N ASP A 29 9.96 0.22 1.10
CA ASP A 29 8.59 0.53 1.54
C ASP A 29 8.05 -0.64 2.37
N VAL A 30 7.73 -0.37 3.63
CA VAL A 30 7.27 -1.38 4.60
C VAL A 30 5.75 -1.37 4.80
N ARG A 31 5.02 -0.87 3.82
CA ARG A 31 3.56 -0.87 3.79
C ARG A 31 2.99 -2.20 3.30
N THR A 32 1.67 -2.30 3.32
CA THR A 32 0.98 -3.45 2.72
C THR A 32 1.05 -3.41 1.19
N PRO A 33 0.92 -4.57 0.50
CA PRO A 33 0.87 -4.61 -0.96
C PRO A 33 -0.24 -3.75 -1.56
N ALA A 34 -1.38 -3.63 -0.89
CA ALA A 34 -2.49 -2.80 -1.34
C ALA A 34 -2.16 -1.30 -1.30
N GLU A 35 -1.52 -0.83 -0.22
CA GLU A 35 -1.08 0.57 -0.10
C GLU A 35 -0.01 0.90 -1.13
N PHE A 36 0.95 0.00 -1.33
CA PHE A 36 2.01 0.16 -2.32
C PHE A 36 1.47 0.19 -3.75
N ALA A 37 0.53 -0.71 -4.07
CA ALA A 37 -0.12 -0.74 -5.38
C ALA A 37 -0.94 0.53 -5.66
N ALA A 38 -1.55 1.14 -4.64
CA ALA A 38 -2.31 2.38 -4.79
C ALA A 38 -1.41 3.56 -5.19
N ALA A 39 -0.31 3.77 -4.47
CA ALA A 39 0.71 4.78 -4.79
C ALA A 39 2.02 4.46 -4.07
N HIS A 40 3.16 4.52 -4.75
CA HIS A 40 4.48 4.34 -4.15
C HIS A 40 5.54 5.27 -4.77
N VAL A 41 6.61 5.48 -4.03
CA VAL A 41 7.76 6.26 -4.49
C VAL A 41 8.47 5.48 -5.61
N PRO A 42 8.81 6.11 -6.75
CA PRO A 42 9.53 5.43 -7.83
C PRO A 42 10.83 4.80 -7.34
N GLY A 43 11.07 3.54 -7.74
CA GLY A 43 12.26 2.79 -7.32
C GLY A 43 12.19 2.14 -5.93
N ALA A 44 11.12 2.34 -5.17
CA ALA A 44 10.95 1.68 -3.88
C ALA A 44 10.68 0.17 -4.04
N LYS A 45 11.36 -0.62 -3.22
CA LYS A 45 11.14 -2.07 -3.09
C LYS A 45 10.15 -2.32 -1.95
N LEU A 46 9.08 -3.05 -2.23
CA LEU A 46 8.11 -3.44 -1.22
C LEU A 46 8.62 -4.61 -0.39
N VAL A 47 8.68 -4.43 0.92
CA VAL A 47 8.86 -5.50 1.91
C VAL A 47 7.97 -5.18 3.11
N PRO A 48 6.76 -5.73 3.17
CA PRO A 48 5.84 -5.46 4.28
C PRO A 48 6.48 -5.70 5.65
N LEU A 49 6.15 -4.85 6.62
CA LEU A 49 6.73 -4.94 7.97
C LEU A 49 6.52 -6.31 8.62
N ASP A 50 5.39 -6.96 8.31
CA ASP A 50 5.01 -8.26 8.86
C ASP A 50 5.79 -9.42 8.21
N ASP A 51 6.21 -9.24 6.95
CA ASP A 51 7.01 -10.20 6.18
C ASP A 51 8.51 -9.91 6.26
N LEU A 52 8.91 -8.82 6.94
CA LEU A 52 10.31 -8.44 7.06
C LEU A 52 11.06 -9.41 7.96
N ASP A 53 11.94 -10.22 7.36
CA ASP A 53 12.96 -11.01 8.08
C ASP A 53 14.29 -10.24 8.08
N PRO A 54 14.64 -9.58 9.20
CA PRO A 54 15.85 -8.76 9.28
C PRO A 54 17.14 -9.57 9.11
N ALA A 55 17.15 -10.84 9.55
CA ALA A 55 18.35 -11.68 9.45
C ALA A 55 18.61 -12.11 8.00
N SER A 56 17.58 -12.49 7.26
CA SER A 56 17.70 -12.77 5.83
C SER A 56 18.06 -11.52 5.03
N PHE A 57 17.49 -10.38 5.37
CA PHE A 57 17.80 -9.11 4.75
C PHE A 57 19.28 -8.71 4.94
N ALA A 58 19.79 -8.84 6.16
CA ALA A 58 21.20 -8.59 6.49
C ALA A 58 22.15 -9.52 5.71
N ARG A 59 21.82 -10.82 5.62
CA ARG A 59 22.61 -11.79 4.84
C ARG A 59 22.65 -11.51 3.35
N GLN A 60 21.50 -11.14 2.76
CA GLN A 60 21.41 -10.83 1.33
C GLN A 60 22.21 -9.58 0.96
N ARG A 61 22.29 -8.62 1.88
CA ARG A 61 22.99 -7.36 1.68
C ARG A 61 24.50 -7.50 1.82
N GLY A 62 24.99 -8.44 2.61
CA GLY A 62 26.41 -8.59 2.89
C GLY A 62 26.99 -7.35 3.60
N ALA A 63 28.22 -6.98 3.24
CA ALA A 63 28.95 -5.84 3.81
C ALA A 63 28.68 -4.50 3.10
N GLU A 64 27.63 -4.41 2.27
CA GLU A 64 27.32 -3.17 1.56
C GLU A 64 26.87 -2.06 2.51
N GLU A 65 27.58 -0.94 2.50
CA GLU A 65 27.28 0.24 3.33
C GLU A 65 26.35 1.25 2.63
N ILE A 66 25.62 0.83 1.61
CA ILE A 66 24.69 1.68 0.87
C ILE A 66 23.55 2.13 1.81
N PRO A 67 23.18 3.42 1.84
CA PRO A 67 22.08 3.89 2.69
C PRO A 67 20.74 3.27 2.28
N ILE A 68 19.95 2.88 3.30
CA ILE A 68 18.61 2.36 3.13
C ILE A 68 17.61 3.42 3.60
N TYR A 69 16.84 3.95 2.68
CA TYR A 69 15.76 4.87 3.00
C TYR A 69 14.46 4.09 3.23
N VAL A 70 13.96 4.11 4.45
CA VAL A 70 12.79 3.33 4.84
C VAL A 70 11.54 4.21 4.86
N LEU A 71 10.53 3.78 4.09
CA LEU A 71 9.24 4.46 3.93
C LEU A 71 8.11 3.63 4.53
N CYS A 72 7.11 4.32 5.05
CA CYS A 72 5.77 3.77 5.26
C CYS A 72 4.74 4.88 5.01
N GLN A 73 3.51 4.77 5.45
CA GLN A 73 2.49 5.81 5.22
C GLN A 73 2.86 7.15 5.87
N SER A 74 3.24 7.16 7.17
CA SER A 74 3.48 8.36 7.99
C SER A 74 4.75 8.32 8.84
N GLY A 75 5.56 7.24 8.76
CA GLY A 75 6.80 7.08 9.51
C GLY A 75 6.76 6.08 10.67
N GLY A 76 5.61 5.76 11.25
CA GLY A 76 5.52 4.87 12.43
C GLY A 76 5.98 3.43 12.19
N ARG A 77 5.52 2.79 11.10
CA ARG A 77 5.95 1.43 10.72
C ARG A 77 7.43 1.41 10.29
N ALA A 78 7.88 2.47 9.62
CA ALA A 78 9.27 2.60 9.18
C ALA A 78 10.25 2.63 10.35
N ARG A 79 9.93 3.33 11.46
CA ARG A 79 10.74 3.30 12.69
C ARG A 79 10.87 1.90 13.26
N LYS A 80 9.76 1.16 13.35
CA LYS A 80 9.79 -0.24 13.82
C LYS A 80 10.61 -1.15 12.91
N ALA A 81 10.56 -0.92 11.59
CA ALA A 81 11.39 -1.66 10.65
C ALA A 81 12.88 -1.35 10.83
N ILE A 82 13.24 -0.08 10.97
CA ILE A 82 14.62 0.36 11.24
C ILE A 82 15.15 -0.28 12.51
N GLU A 83 14.40 -0.22 13.62
CA GLU A 83 14.81 -0.86 14.89
C GLU A 83 15.06 -2.37 14.73
N ARG A 84 14.23 -3.08 13.95
CA ARG A 84 14.41 -4.51 13.68
C ARG A 84 15.66 -4.77 12.84
N LEU A 85 15.91 -3.95 11.81
CA LEU A 85 17.06 -4.06 10.93
C LEU A 85 18.38 -3.75 11.66
N GLU A 86 18.41 -2.71 12.49
CA GLU A 86 19.57 -2.32 13.29
C GLU A 86 19.93 -3.40 14.31
N ARG A 87 18.95 -4.04 14.98
CA ARG A 87 19.18 -5.18 15.87
C ARG A 87 19.77 -6.39 15.14
N ALA A 88 19.51 -6.55 13.85
CA ALA A 88 20.09 -7.59 13.01
C ALA A 88 21.45 -7.19 12.41
N GLY A 89 22.01 -6.03 12.79
CA GLY A 89 23.32 -5.55 12.35
C GLY A 89 23.29 -4.76 11.03
N VAL A 90 22.12 -4.45 10.47
CA VAL A 90 22.00 -3.61 9.29
C VAL A 90 22.23 -2.15 9.67
N ARG A 91 23.25 -1.53 9.09
CA ARG A 91 23.62 -0.14 9.33
C ARG A 91 23.10 0.79 8.23
N ASN A 92 23.20 2.10 8.46
CA ASN A 92 22.82 3.12 7.49
C ASN A 92 21.33 3.12 7.08
N CYS A 93 20.43 2.80 8.03
CA CYS A 93 19.00 2.95 7.85
C CYS A 93 18.59 4.40 8.13
N VAL A 94 17.86 5.01 7.19
CA VAL A 94 17.40 6.40 7.25
C VAL A 94 15.89 6.45 7.14
N LEU A 95 15.23 7.09 8.09
CA LEU A 95 13.80 7.31 8.07
C LEU A 95 13.43 8.39 7.06
N VAL A 96 12.45 8.15 6.19
CA VAL A 96 11.87 9.23 5.37
C VAL A 96 10.73 9.89 6.14
N GLU A 97 10.92 11.18 6.44
CA GLU A 97 9.96 11.97 7.21
C GLU A 97 8.61 12.09 6.51
N GLY A 98 7.53 11.90 7.28
CA GLY A 98 6.18 11.89 6.71
C GLY A 98 5.87 10.68 5.80
N GLY A 99 6.87 9.83 5.51
CA GLY A 99 6.71 8.66 4.68
C GLY A 99 6.18 8.96 3.27
N THR A 100 5.39 8.06 2.69
CA THR A 100 4.78 8.25 1.36
C THR A 100 3.77 9.40 1.34
N GLN A 101 3.08 9.66 2.46
CA GLN A 101 2.17 10.81 2.53
C GLN A 101 2.94 12.12 2.44
N GLY A 102 4.00 12.29 3.23
CA GLY A 102 4.86 13.48 3.16
C GLY A 102 5.50 13.68 1.77
N TRP A 103 5.82 12.58 1.07
CA TRP A 103 6.29 12.60 -0.31
C TRP A 103 5.23 13.16 -1.27
N ILE A 104 3.97 12.70 -1.14
CA ILE A 104 2.83 13.18 -1.94
C ILE A 104 2.52 14.65 -1.63
N ASP A 105 2.51 15.04 -0.36
CA ASP A 105 2.23 16.40 0.10
C ASP A 105 3.30 17.40 -0.39
N ALA A 106 4.54 16.92 -0.55
CA ALA A 106 5.62 17.70 -1.17
C ALA A 106 5.49 17.86 -2.69
N GLY A 107 4.45 17.26 -3.33
CA GLY A 107 4.19 17.31 -4.76
C GLY A 107 5.18 16.50 -5.60
N LEU A 108 5.87 15.51 -4.99
CA LEU A 108 6.88 14.71 -5.67
C LEU A 108 6.26 13.56 -6.49
N PRO A 109 6.95 13.08 -7.52
CA PRO A 109 6.42 12.05 -8.42
C PRO A 109 6.17 10.74 -7.67
N VAL A 110 5.02 10.13 -7.92
CA VAL A 110 4.63 8.82 -7.39
C VAL A 110 4.18 7.91 -8.52
N ASN A 111 4.55 6.65 -8.46
CA ASN A 111 3.94 5.62 -9.28
C ASN A 111 2.60 5.27 -8.67
N ARG A 112 1.52 5.59 -9.37
CA ARG A 112 0.18 5.16 -9.01
C ARG A 112 -0.16 3.92 -9.80
N GLY A 113 -0.44 2.83 -9.11
CA GLY A 113 -0.97 1.65 -9.75
C GLY A 113 -2.31 2.00 -10.39
N GLN A 114 -2.45 1.74 -11.68
CA GLN A 114 -3.76 1.70 -12.30
C GLN A 114 -4.45 0.43 -11.78
N SER A 115 -5.07 0.54 -10.60
CA SER A 115 -6.06 -0.45 -10.24
C SER A 115 -7.27 -0.18 -11.13
N ASN A 116 -7.38 -0.92 -12.25
CA ASN A 116 -8.61 -0.98 -13.05
C ASN A 116 -9.79 -1.58 -12.26
N VAL A 117 -9.59 -1.82 -10.98
CA VAL A 117 -10.60 -2.33 -10.06
C VAL A 117 -11.25 -1.15 -9.35
N LEU A 118 -12.55 -1.01 -9.54
CA LEU A 118 -13.35 -0.01 -8.83
C LEU A 118 -13.10 -0.11 -7.31
N PRO A 119 -12.98 1.03 -6.60
CA PRO A 119 -12.88 1.03 -5.15
C PRO A 119 -13.97 0.16 -4.51
N LEU A 120 -13.60 -0.65 -3.53
CA LEU A 120 -14.50 -1.64 -2.91
C LEU A 120 -15.86 -1.01 -2.50
N MET A 121 -15.83 0.20 -1.95
CA MET A 121 -17.04 0.92 -1.55
C MET A 121 -17.97 1.22 -2.75
N ARG A 122 -17.41 1.57 -3.91
CA ARG A 122 -18.21 1.76 -5.15
C ARG A 122 -18.81 0.46 -5.64
N GLN A 123 -18.08 -0.65 -5.54
CA GLN A 123 -18.61 -1.99 -5.89
C GLN A 123 -19.82 -2.34 -5.00
N VAL A 124 -19.71 -2.10 -3.68
CA VAL A 124 -20.79 -2.31 -2.72
C VAL A 124 -22.01 -1.45 -3.08
N GLN A 125 -21.82 -0.17 -3.34
CA GLN A 125 -22.91 0.76 -3.69
C GLN A 125 -23.64 0.34 -4.97
N ILE A 126 -22.88 -0.03 -6.02
CA ILE A 126 -23.46 -0.49 -7.29
C ILE A 126 -24.26 -1.79 -7.08
N THR A 127 -23.69 -2.74 -6.34
CA THR A 127 -24.35 -4.04 -6.10
C THR A 127 -25.64 -3.87 -5.30
N VAL A 128 -25.61 -3.11 -4.20
CA VAL A 128 -26.79 -2.87 -3.36
C VAL A 128 -27.86 -2.10 -4.14
N GLY A 129 -27.44 -1.05 -4.87
CA GLY A 129 -28.34 -0.24 -5.69
C GLY A 129 -29.04 -1.08 -6.78
N PHE A 130 -28.29 -1.92 -7.48
CA PHE A 130 -28.84 -2.78 -8.54
C PHE A 130 -29.85 -3.80 -7.98
N ILE A 131 -29.50 -4.50 -6.89
CA ILE A 131 -30.40 -5.48 -6.24
C ILE A 131 -31.66 -4.80 -5.71
N SER A 132 -31.53 -3.64 -5.07
CA SER A 132 -32.69 -2.89 -4.53
C SER A 132 -33.59 -2.38 -5.63
N ALA A 133 -33.03 -1.81 -6.70
CA ALA A 133 -33.82 -1.34 -7.83
C ALA A 133 -34.55 -2.48 -8.54
N SER A 134 -33.86 -3.61 -8.78
CA SER A 134 -34.48 -4.79 -9.38
C SER A 134 -35.62 -5.36 -8.52
N GLY A 135 -35.44 -5.42 -7.20
CA GLY A 135 -36.47 -5.87 -6.27
C GLY A 135 -37.69 -4.96 -6.25
N ALA A 136 -37.48 -3.64 -6.33
CA ALA A 136 -38.58 -2.66 -6.40
C ALA A 136 -39.38 -2.77 -7.71
N VAL A 137 -38.71 -2.94 -8.86
CA VAL A 137 -39.40 -3.13 -10.15
C VAL A 137 -40.21 -4.44 -10.15
N LEU A 138 -39.66 -5.54 -9.64
CA LEU A 138 -40.35 -6.83 -9.52
C LEU A 138 -41.57 -6.72 -8.56
N ALA A 139 -41.45 -5.93 -7.49
CA ALA A 139 -42.57 -5.72 -6.58
C ALA A 139 -43.75 -5.02 -7.23
N LEU A 140 -43.48 -4.08 -8.14
CA LEU A 140 -44.51 -3.35 -8.88
C LEU A 140 -45.10 -4.16 -10.06
N ALA A 141 -44.26 -4.94 -10.75
CA ALA A 141 -44.65 -5.62 -11.99
C ALA A 141 -45.20 -7.05 -11.80
N VAL A 142 -44.77 -7.76 -10.75
CA VAL A 142 -45.04 -9.17 -10.59
C VAL A 142 -45.78 -9.50 -9.29
N ASN A 143 -45.17 -9.19 -8.13
CA ASN A 143 -45.75 -9.54 -6.85
C ASN A 143 -45.17 -8.62 -5.75
N PRO A 144 -46.03 -8.01 -4.90
CA PRO A 144 -45.58 -7.12 -3.82
C PRO A 144 -44.61 -7.78 -2.81
N LEU A 145 -44.56 -9.11 -2.76
CA LEU A 145 -43.62 -9.83 -1.89
C LEU A 145 -42.14 -9.50 -2.20
N PHE A 146 -41.83 -9.13 -3.45
CA PHE A 146 -40.47 -8.70 -3.84
C PHE A 146 -40.03 -7.39 -3.19
N ALA A 147 -40.92 -6.63 -2.54
CA ALA A 147 -40.58 -5.45 -1.75
C ALA A 147 -39.72 -5.81 -0.50
N LEU A 148 -39.72 -7.07 -0.08
CA LEU A 148 -38.81 -7.54 0.97
C LEU A 148 -37.33 -7.43 0.58
N VAL A 149 -36.98 -7.48 -0.71
CA VAL A 149 -35.59 -7.40 -1.18
C VAL A 149 -34.97 -6.03 -0.85
N PRO A 150 -35.53 -4.89 -1.29
CA PRO A 150 -34.99 -3.59 -0.91
C PRO A 150 -35.08 -3.33 0.60
N LEU A 151 -36.08 -3.87 1.31
CA LEU A 151 -36.20 -3.75 2.75
C LEU A 151 -35.01 -4.40 3.48
N VAL A 152 -34.67 -5.65 3.13
CA VAL A 152 -33.54 -6.38 3.70
C VAL A 152 -32.23 -5.68 3.38
N MET A 153 -32.05 -5.18 2.15
CA MET A 153 -30.85 -4.43 1.77
C MET A 153 -30.72 -3.13 2.58
N GLY A 154 -31.81 -2.39 2.78
CA GLY A 154 -31.83 -1.18 3.59
C GLY A 154 -31.50 -1.44 5.08
N CYS A 155 -32.09 -2.46 5.68
CA CYS A 155 -31.77 -2.89 7.04
C CYS A 155 -30.29 -3.29 7.18
N GLY A 156 -29.75 -4.01 6.20
CA GLY A 156 -28.34 -4.39 6.17
C GLY A 156 -27.39 -3.18 6.09
N LEU A 157 -27.76 -2.14 5.33
CA LEU A 157 -27.00 -0.90 5.26
C LEU A 157 -27.07 -0.10 6.59
N LEU A 158 -28.23 -0.03 7.22
CA LEU A 158 -28.38 0.58 8.55
C LEU A 158 -27.49 -0.12 9.59
N PHE A 159 -27.55 -1.44 9.61
CA PHE A 159 -26.70 -2.23 10.50
C PHE A 159 -25.21 -1.98 10.23
N ALA A 160 -24.79 -1.96 8.97
CA ALA A 160 -23.41 -1.69 8.57
C ALA A 160 -22.97 -0.27 8.97
N GLY A 161 -23.86 0.72 8.88
CA GLY A 161 -23.58 2.10 9.29
C GLY A 161 -23.38 2.24 10.81
N ILE A 162 -24.13 1.49 11.60
CA ILE A 162 -24.04 1.53 13.08
C ILE A 162 -22.82 0.75 13.59
N THR A 163 -22.55 -0.43 13.02
CA THR A 163 -21.49 -1.34 13.49
C THR A 163 -20.14 -1.10 12.85
N GLY A 164 -20.09 -0.32 11.76
CA GLY A 164 -18.90 -0.13 10.95
C GLY A 164 -18.46 -1.36 10.17
N THR A 165 -19.23 -2.46 10.19
CA THR A 165 -18.93 -3.72 9.51
C THR A 165 -19.98 -4.03 8.46
N CYS A 166 -19.55 -4.11 7.17
CA CYS A 166 -20.41 -4.48 6.06
C CYS A 166 -20.08 -5.90 5.61
N GLY A 167 -20.99 -6.86 5.80
CA GLY A 167 -20.82 -8.25 5.40
C GLY A 167 -20.61 -8.40 3.89
N LEU A 168 -21.29 -7.57 3.09
CA LEU A 168 -21.13 -7.54 1.63
C LEU A 168 -19.73 -7.05 1.22
N ALA A 169 -19.16 -6.06 1.92
CA ALA A 169 -17.81 -5.60 1.69
C ALA A 169 -16.77 -6.69 1.99
N LEU A 170 -16.97 -7.46 3.06
CA LEU A 170 -16.11 -8.60 3.40
C LEU A 170 -16.20 -9.72 2.35
N LEU A 171 -17.38 -9.97 1.82
CA LEU A 171 -17.58 -10.95 0.74
C LEU A 171 -16.89 -10.50 -0.55
N LEU A 172 -17.09 -9.25 -0.97
CA LEU A 172 -16.46 -8.68 -2.16
C LEU A 172 -14.94 -8.59 -2.04
N ALA A 173 -14.41 -8.32 -0.84
CA ALA A 173 -12.96 -8.30 -0.59
C ALA A 173 -12.30 -9.68 -0.82
N LYS A 174 -13.02 -10.78 -0.61
CA LYS A 174 -12.52 -12.15 -0.86
C LYS A 174 -12.52 -12.54 -2.34
N MET A 175 -13.18 -11.79 -3.20
CA MET A 175 -13.28 -12.12 -4.63
C MET A 175 -11.91 -12.00 -5.32
N PRO A 176 -11.62 -12.87 -6.33
CA PRO A 176 -10.30 -12.97 -6.96
C PRO A 176 -9.85 -11.67 -7.65
N TRP A 177 -10.77 -10.83 -8.12
CA TRP A 177 -10.46 -9.53 -8.73
C TRP A 177 -10.12 -8.43 -7.72
N ASN A 178 -10.50 -8.57 -6.46
CA ASN A 178 -10.15 -7.66 -5.37
C ASN A 178 -8.87 -8.07 -4.62
N ARG A 179 -8.31 -9.26 -4.91
CA ARG A 179 -7.00 -9.65 -4.39
C ARG A 179 -5.93 -8.83 -5.09
N ALA A 180 -5.12 -8.09 -4.34
CA ALA A 180 -3.98 -7.37 -4.87
C ALA A 180 -3.06 -8.36 -5.62
N ARG A 181 -2.95 -8.20 -6.94
CA ARG A 181 -1.96 -8.96 -7.73
C ARG A 181 -0.60 -8.38 -7.37
N ILE A 182 0.22 -9.16 -6.68
CA ILE A 182 1.62 -8.83 -6.45
C ILE A 182 2.28 -8.89 -7.83
N CYS A 183 2.57 -7.73 -8.43
CA CYS A 183 3.39 -7.65 -9.62
C CYS A 183 4.83 -8.01 -9.25
N GLY A 184 5.17 -9.30 -9.32
CA GLY A 184 6.52 -9.82 -9.10
C GLY A 184 7.50 -9.60 -10.26
N SER A 185 7.18 -8.80 -11.28
CA SER A 185 7.99 -8.77 -12.50
C SER A 185 8.54 -7.42 -12.95
N CYS A 186 8.49 -6.36 -12.13
CA CYS A 186 9.01 -5.05 -12.54
C CYS A 186 10.50 -4.78 -12.17
N CYS A 187 11.19 -5.70 -11.49
CA CYS A 187 12.59 -5.47 -11.09
C CYS A 187 13.66 -6.21 -11.91
N GLU A 188 13.27 -7.05 -12.88
CA GLU A 188 14.26 -7.90 -13.59
C GLU A 188 14.76 -7.35 -14.93
N SER A 189 14.18 -6.29 -15.46
CA SER A 189 14.49 -5.85 -16.82
C SER A 189 15.58 -4.77 -16.96
N LYS A 190 16.14 -4.23 -15.87
CA LYS A 190 17.20 -3.19 -15.96
C LYS A 190 18.62 -3.64 -15.62
N VAL A 191 18.82 -4.86 -15.13
CA VAL A 191 20.18 -5.38 -14.86
C VAL A 191 20.82 -6.04 -16.09
N LYS A 192 20.05 -6.37 -17.13
CA LYS A 192 20.57 -7.04 -18.36
C LYS A 192 21.01 -6.12 -19.50
N ALA A 193 20.95 -4.80 -19.31
CA ALA A 193 21.34 -3.84 -20.35
C ALA A 193 22.68 -3.14 -20.07
N ALA A 194 23.44 -3.59 -19.07
CA ALA A 194 24.76 -3.04 -18.72
C ALA A 194 25.80 -4.16 -18.50
N SER A 195 25.75 -5.18 -19.35
CA SER A 195 26.85 -6.18 -19.45
C SER A 195 27.32 -6.31 -20.88
#